data_2f1606ecdbc956efcc7dc3f5568b9ca2
#
_entry.id   2f1606ecdbc956efcc7dc3f5568b9ca2
#
_cell.length_a   1.000
_cell.length_b   1.000
_cell.length_c   1.000
_cell.angle_alpha   90.00
_cell.angle_beta   90.00
_cell.angle_gamma   90.00
#
_symmetry.space_group_name_H-M   'P 1'
#
loop_
_entity.id
_entity.type
_entity.pdbx_description
1 polymer ?
#
loop_
_entity_poly.entity_id
_entity_poly.type
_entity_poly.pdbx_seq_one_letter_code
_entity_poly.pdbx_strand_id
1 'polypeptide(L)'
;MLFRSEPFALGGWTLRFFNTEPDSYHKNIGENDNSLAILAEQNGRRILLAGDMVNDTGDLARLANAIGRIDALKVPCHGERAVPQEALDKLRPETMIITNCLAEISDDVLVGIMSAFGRKAYSTSDSGGIALTLTHDGLEVSREIQLRETA
;
A
#
# COMPACT_ATOMS: atom_id res chain seq x y z
N MET A 1 -5.32 -2.06 -19.78
CA MET A 1 -5.32 -0.60 -19.52
C MET A 1 -5.75 -0.42 -18.08
N LEU A 2 -5.02 0.33 -17.25
CA LEU A 2 -5.44 0.55 -15.86
C LEU A 2 -6.61 1.54 -15.86
N PHE A 3 -7.79 1.10 -15.43
CA PHE A 3 -8.94 1.98 -15.28
C PHE A 3 -8.78 2.87 -14.05
N ARG A 4 -9.25 4.08 -14.16
CA ARG A 4 -9.26 5.08 -13.09
C ARG A 4 -10.64 5.70 -12.98
N SER A 5 -11.27 5.59 -11.80
CA SER A 5 -12.55 6.25 -11.57
C SER A 5 -12.41 7.76 -11.47
N GLU A 6 -13.53 8.47 -11.67
CA GLU A 6 -13.62 9.86 -11.23
C GLU A 6 -13.38 9.95 -9.72
N PRO A 7 -12.74 11.03 -9.24
CA PRO A 7 -12.52 11.22 -7.81
C PRO A 7 -13.83 11.29 -7.03
N PHE A 8 -13.86 10.61 -5.89
CA PHE A 8 -15.00 10.63 -4.97
C PHE A 8 -14.61 11.36 -3.69
N ALA A 9 -15.41 12.37 -3.29
CA ALA A 9 -15.17 13.13 -2.07
C ALA A 9 -15.97 12.57 -0.89
N LEU A 10 -15.32 12.35 0.24
CA LEU A 10 -15.92 11.83 1.46
C LEU A 10 -15.27 12.48 2.69
N GLY A 11 -15.97 13.35 3.41
CA GLY A 11 -15.53 13.89 4.70
C GLY A 11 -14.15 14.56 4.67
N GLY A 12 -13.83 15.30 3.61
CA GLY A 12 -12.53 15.94 3.41
C GLY A 12 -11.48 15.06 2.73
N TRP A 13 -11.79 13.79 2.51
CA TRP A 13 -10.97 12.89 1.71
C TRP A 13 -11.34 12.97 0.24
N THR A 14 -10.34 12.80 -0.62
CA THR A 14 -10.52 12.49 -2.04
C THR A 14 -10.08 11.07 -2.28
N LEU A 15 -10.99 10.22 -2.76
CA LEU A 15 -10.74 8.83 -3.07
C LEU A 15 -10.73 8.63 -4.59
N ARG A 16 -9.75 7.87 -5.08
CA ARG A 16 -9.68 7.43 -6.48
C ARG A 16 -9.55 5.92 -6.51
N PHE A 17 -10.36 5.30 -7.33
CA PHE A 17 -10.39 3.85 -7.48
C PHE A 17 -9.72 3.48 -8.80
N PHE A 18 -8.97 2.40 -8.77
CA PHE A 18 -8.26 1.85 -9.93
C PHE A 18 -8.61 0.39 -10.10
N ASN A 19 -8.59 -0.07 -11.33
CA ASN A 19 -8.89 -1.46 -11.69
C ASN A 19 -10.35 -1.89 -11.42
N THR A 20 -11.28 -0.97 -11.67
CA THR A 20 -12.73 -1.19 -11.38
C THR A 20 -13.56 -1.56 -12.59
N GLU A 21 -13.00 -1.49 -13.79
CA GLU A 21 -13.73 -1.76 -15.04
C GLU A 21 -13.75 -3.26 -15.37
N PRO A 22 -14.87 -3.77 -15.88
CA PRO A 22 -14.97 -5.17 -16.32
C PRO A 22 -13.90 -5.58 -17.35
N ASP A 23 -13.50 -4.63 -18.20
CA ASP A 23 -12.48 -4.87 -19.23
C ASP A 23 -11.06 -4.97 -18.65
N SER A 24 -10.85 -4.51 -17.43
CA SER A 24 -9.58 -4.68 -16.71
C SER A 24 -9.45 -6.05 -16.06
N TYR A 25 -10.53 -6.84 -16.01
CA TYR A 25 -10.52 -8.15 -15.41
C TYR A 25 -9.73 -9.17 -16.24
N HIS A 26 -8.71 -9.73 -15.64
CA HIS A 26 -7.81 -10.72 -16.27
C HIS A 26 -8.30 -12.15 -15.97
N LYS A 27 -9.03 -12.75 -16.90
CA LYS A 27 -9.66 -14.06 -16.71
C LYS A 27 -8.69 -15.24 -16.55
N ASN A 28 -7.45 -15.09 -17.04
CA ASN A 28 -6.46 -16.17 -17.10
C ASN A 28 -5.31 -15.99 -16.11
N ILE A 29 -5.43 -15.04 -15.20
CA ILE A 29 -4.39 -14.67 -14.24
C ILE A 29 -5.00 -14.77 -12.84
N GLY A 30 -4.19 -14.97 -11.83
CA GLY A 30 -4.65 -15.06 -10.45
C GLY A 30 -5.56 -13.90 -10.04
N GLU A 31 -6.50 -14.14 -9.14
CA GLU A 31 -7.49 -13.14 -8.71
C GLU A 31 -6.87 -11.88 -8.12
N ASN A 32 -5.64 -11.99 -7.62
CA ASN A 32 -4.92 -10.89 -6.96
C ASN A 32 -4.71 -9.67 -7.86
N ASP A 33 -4.34 -9.87 -9.13
CA ASP A 33 -4.16 -8.74 -10.06
C ASP A 33 -5.47 -8.06 -10.47
N ASN A 34 -6.61 -8.67 -10.13
CA ASN A 34 -7.93 -8.05 -10.27
C ASN A 34 -8.37 -7.26 -9.04
N SER A 35 -7.48 -7.06 -8.08
CA SER A 35 -7.76 -6.29 -6.87
C SER A 35 -8.13 -4.84 -7.18
N LEU A 36 -9.06 -4.32 -6.40
CA LEU A 36 -9.35 -2.89 -6.35
C LEU A 36 -8.24 -2.17 -5.59
N ALA A 37 -7.60 -1.20 -6.21
CA ALA A 37 -6.69 -0.28 -5.54
C ALA A 37 -7.37 1.06 -5.26
N ILE A 38 -7.10 1.63 -4.09
CA ILE A 38 -7.67 2.91 -3.65
C ILE A 38 -6.53 3.85 -3.30
N LEU A 39 -6.49 5.01 -3.94
CA LEU A 39 -5.68 6.14 -3.54
C LEU A 39 -6.54 7.09 -2.72
N ALA A 40 -6.21 7.26 -1.45
CA ALA A 40 -6.86 8.18 -0.54
C ALA A 40 -5.97 9.41 -0.31
N GLU A 41 -6.53 10.60 -0.49
CA GLU A 41 -5.80 11.87 -0.42
C GLU A 41 -6.51 12.83 0.55
N GLN A 42 -5.76 13.41 1.50
CA GLN A 42 -6.23 14.44 2.41
C GLN A 42 -5.04 15.27 2.91
N ASN A 43 -5.23 16.58 3.11
CA ASN A 43 -4.21 17.49 3.63
C ASN A 43 -2.88 17.46 2.84
N GLY A 44 -2.94 17.20 1.54
CA GLY A 44 -1.75 17.05 0.70
C GLY A 44 -0.99 15.74 0.90
N ARG A 45 -1.51 14.81 1.71
CA ARG A 45 -0.94 13.48 1.95
C ARG A 45 -1.69 12.42 1.18
N ARG A 46 -1.01 11.33 0.88
CA ARG A 46 -1.49 10.30 -0.04
C ARG A 46 -1.23 8.89 0.52
N ILE A 47 -2.28 8.09 0.62
CA ILE A 47 -2.20 6.70 1.04
C ILE A 47 -2.68 5.81 -0.10
N LEU A 48 -1.92 4.78 -0.42
CA LEU A 48 -2.33 3.75 -1.38
C LEU A 48 -2.69 2.45 -0.64
N LEU A 49 -3.93 2.02 -0.85
CA LEU A 49 -4.42 0.70 -0.47
C LEU A 49 -4.45 -0.14 -1.75
N ALA A 50 -3.44 -0.99 -1.95
CA ALA A 50 -3.25 -1.71 -3.21
C ALA A 50 -3.98 -3.07 -3.27
N GLY A 51 -4.81 -3.40 -2.26
CA GLY A 51 -5.46 -4.72 -2.18
C GLY A 51 -4.42 -5.84 -2.14
N ASP A 52 -4.65 -6.87 -2.93
CA ASP A 52 -3.72 -8.00 -3.10
C ASP A 52 -3.03 -7.97 -4.48
N MET A 53 -3.04 -6.80 -5.13
CA MET A 53 -2.46 -6.61 -6.46
C MET A 53 -0.99 -7.04 -6.46
N VAL A 54 -0.70 -8.08 -7.20
CA VAL A 54 0.67 -8.51 -7.52
C VAL A 54 1.11 -7.88 -8.85
N ASN A 55 2.31 -8.18 -9.32
CA ASN A 55 2.80 -7.57 -10.56
C ASN A 55 2.93 -8.58 -11.72
N ASP A 56 2.17 -9.68 -11.67
CA ASP A 56 2.24 -10.74 -12.69
C ASP A 56 1.86 -10.21 -14.09
N THR A 57 0.96 -9.22 -14.14
CA THR A 57 0.58 -8.52 -15.37
C THR A 57 1.25 -7.15 -15.54
N GLY A 58 2.07 -6.72 -14.58
CA GLY A 58 2.67 -5.38 -14.56
C GLY A 58 1.71 -4.28 -14.12
N ASP A 59 0.54 -4.64 -13.56
CA ASP A 59 -0.48 -3.65 -13.15
C ASP A 59 -0.03 -2.79 -11.99
N LEU A 60 0.68 -3.37 -11.01
CA LEU A 60 1.23 -2.59 -9.89
C LEU A 60 2.26 -1.55 -10.36
N ALA A 61 3.14 -1.90 -11.30
CA ALA A 61 4.09 -0.96 -11.88
C ALA A 61 3.38 0.15 -12.67
N ARG A 62 2.34 -0.19 -13.45
CA ARG A 62 1.51 0.79 -14.16
C ARG A 62 0.78 1.73 -13.20
N LEU A 63 0.22 1.18 -12.11
CA LEU A 63 -0.42 1.95 -11.05
C LEU A 63 0.57 2.93 -10.43
N ALA A 64 1.76 2.44 -10.03
CA ALA A 64 2.81 3.25 -9.45
C ALA A 64 3.22 4.43 -10.37
N ASN A 65 3.37 4.16 -11.66
CA ASN A 65 3.68 5.19 -12.66
C ASN A 65 2.54 6.22 -12.81
N ALA A 66 1.27 5.79 -12.70
CA ALA A 66 0.11 6.67 -12.85
C ALA A 66 -0.09 7.60 -11.66
N ILE A 67 0.20 7.12 -10.44
CA ILE A 67 -0.04 7.89 -9.21
C ILE A 67 1.19 8.62 -8.68
N GLY A 68 2.41 8.10 -8.91
CA GLY A 68 3.65 8.72 -8.39
C GLY A 68 3.77 8.61 -6.86
N ARG A 69 4.50 9.54 -6.24
CA ARG A 69 4.83 9.50 -4.81
C ARG A 69 3.60 9.45 -3.91
N ILE A 70 3.70 8.65 -2.83
CA ILE A 70 2.72 8.52 -1.75
C ILE A 70 3.42 8.60 -0.39
N ASP A 71 2.66 8.84 0.69
CA ASP A 71 3.20 8.88 2.06
C ASP A 71 3.10 7.50 2.72
N ALA A 72 2.02 6.76 2.48
CA ALA A 72 1.86 5.41 3.02
C ALA A 72 1.37 4.40 1.98
N LEU A 73 1.82 3.16 2.14
CA LEU A 73 1.42 2.00 1.33
C LEU A 73 0.90 0.88 2.24
N LYS A 74 -0.35 0.45 2.05
CA LYS A 74 -0.73 -0.91 2.45
C LYS A 74 -0.05 -1.84 1.47
N VAL A 75 0.91 -2.63 1.97
CA VAL A 75 1.69 -3.57 1.15
C VAL A 75 0.72 -4.56 0.49
N PRO A 76 0.75 -4.71 -0.84
CA PRO A 76 -0.14 -5.62 -1.54
C PRO A 76 0.10 -7.06 -1.14
N CYS A 77 -0.92 -7.91 -1.35
CA CYS A 77 -0.86 -9.36 -1.07
C CYS A 77 -0.28 -9.67 0.32
N HIS A 78 -0.66 -8.86 1.33
CA HIS A 78 -0.26 -9.02 2.73
C HIS A 78 1.28 -9.08 2.98
N GLY A 79 2.09 -8.69 2.00
CA GLY A 79 3.55 -8.80 2.06
C GLY A 79 4.08 -10.21 1.71
N GLU A 80 3.24 -11.12 1.26
CA GLU A 80 3.66 -12.48 0.85
C GLU A 80 4.49 -12.47 -0.44
N ARG A 81 4.37 -11.39 -1.22
CA ARG A 81 5.11 -11.20 -2.47
C ARG A 81 5.86 -9.88 -2.45
N ALA A 82 7.05 -9.87 -3.05
CA ALA A 82 7.86 -8.68 -3.16
C ALA A 82 7.13 -7.60 -4.00
N VAL A 83 7.15 -6.37 -3.51
CA VAL A 83 6.78 -5.21 -4.32
C VAL A 83 7.91 -4.94 -5.31
N PRO A 84 7.65 -4.84 -6.62
CA PRO A 84 8.70 -4.58 -7.60
C PRO A 84 9.46 -3.30 -7.28
N GLN A 85 10.78 -3.33 -7.42
CA GLN A 85 11.63 -2.18 -7.12
C GLN A 85 11.23 -0.95 -7.93
N GLU A 86 10.87 -1.13 -9.22
CA GLU A 86 10.39 -0.05 -10.08
C GLU A 86 9.12 0.64 -9.53
N ALA A 87 8.21 -0.13 -8.91
CA ALA A 87 7.02 0.43 -8.26
C ALA A 87 7.42 1.20 -6.99
N LEU A 88 8.32 0.66 -6.16
CA LEU A 88 8.84 1.34 -4.97
C LEU A 88 9.57 2.64 -5.31
N ASP A 89 10.34 2.66 -6.41
CA ASP A 89 11.06 3.84 -6.88
C ASP A 89 10.13 4.97 -7.31
N LYS A 90 8.92 4.64 -7.77
CA LYS A 90 7.91 5.62 -8.15
C LYS A 90 7.07 6.07 -6.96
N LEU A 91 6.60 5.10 -6.18
CA LEU A 91 5.72 5.36 -5.03
C LEU A 91 6.45 6.03 -3.88
N ARG A 92 7.66 5.62 -3.57
CA ARG A 92 8.49 6.14 -2.48
C ARG A 92 7.75 6.31 -1.15
N PRO A 93 6.98 5.32 -0.68
CA PRO A 93 6.25 5.45 0.58
C PRO A 93 7.21 5.65 1.75
N GLU A 94 6.87 6.52 2.68
CA GLU A 94 7.63 6.70 3.93
C GLU A 94 7.20 5.68 4.98
N THR A 95 5.95 5.21 4.89
CA THR A 95 5.35 4.25 5.81
C THR A 95 4.76 3.09 5.03
N MET A 96 4.99 1.87 5.51
CA MET A 96 4.40 0.66 4.97
C MET A 96 3.58 -0.06 6.02
N ILE A 97 2.38 -0.51 5.66
CA ILE A 97 1.49 -1.30 6.51
C ILE A 97 1.39 -2.71 5.92
N ILE A 98 1.76 -3.69 6.72
CA ILE A 98 1.72 -5.10 6.40
C ILE A 98 0.57 -5.72 7.18
N THR A 99 -0.43 -6.25 6.49
CA THR A 99 -1.63 -6.86 7.12
C THR A 99 -1.45 -8.36 7.30
N ASN A 100 -0.34 -8.77 7.87
CA ASN A 100 0.03 -10.18 8.10
C ASN A 100 0.94 -10.31 9.32
N CYS A 101 1.26 -11.56 9.67
CA CYS A 101 2.30 -11.90 10.63
C CYS A 101 3.68 -11.77 9.97
N LEU A 102 4.58 -11.00 10.58
CA LEU A 102 5.95 -10.86 10.04
C LEU A 102 6.68 -12.19 9.96
N ALA A 103 6.33 -13.18 10.82
CA ALA A 103 6.93 -14.52 10.80
C ALA A 103 6.54 -15.35 9.55
N GLU A 104 5.49 -14.95 8.83
CA GLU A 104 5.03 -15.60 7.60
C GLU A 104 5.59 -14.94 6.33
N ILE A 105 6.27 -13.81 6.48
CA ILE A 105 6.90 -13.10 5.38
C ILE A 105 8.32 -13.64 5.24
N SER A 106 8.72 -13.98 4.01
CA SER A 106 10.10 -14.41 3.78
C SER A 106 11.08 -13.28 4.13
N ASP A 107 12.23 -13.64 4.69
CA ASP A 107 13.28 -12.69 5.07
C ASP A 107 13.67 -11.78 3.90
N ASP A 108 13.76 -12.31 2.68
CA ASP A 108 14.11 -11.55 1.48
C ASP A 108 13.07 -10.46 1.17
N VAL A 109 11.79 -10.77 1.33
CA VAL A 109 10.70 -9.80 1.11
C VAL A 109 10.73 -8.74 2.19
N LEU A 110 10.89 -9.15 3.45
CA LEU A 110 10.96 -8.23 4.59
C LEU A 110 12.17 -7.30 4.49
N VAL A 111 13.35 -7.84 4.18
CA VAL A 111 14.56 -7.05 3.97
C VAL A 111 14.39 -6.08 2.80
N GLY A 112 13.79 -6.52 1.70
CA GLY A 112 13.47 -5.67 0.56
C GLY A 112 12.53 -4.52 0.92
N ILE A 113 11.50 -4.78 1.71
CA ILE A 113 10.57 -3.77 2.20
C ILE A 113 11.26 -2.78 3.14
N MET A 114 12.05 -3.26 4.10
CA MET A 114 12.66 -2.42 5.14
C MET A 114 13.93 -1.70 4.68
N SER A 115 14.73 -2.29 3.80
CA SER A 115 15.98 -1.69 3.32
C SER A 115 15.76 -0.59 2.29
N ALA A 116 14.63 -0.62 1.58
CA ALA A 116 14.33 0.35 0.55
C ALA A 116 14.01 1.73 1.18
N PHE A 117 15.03 2.58 1.36
CA PHE A 117 14.90 4.01 1.71
C PHE A 117 14.67 4.36 3.19
N GLY A 118 15.10 3.54 4.14
CA GLY A 118 14.96 3.85 5.58
C GLY A 118 13.50 3.98 6.04
N ARG A 119 12.61 3.21 5.48
CA ARG A 119 11.16 3.27 5.68
C ARG A 119 10.73 2.66 6.99
N LYS A 120 9.60 3.15 7.50
CA LYS A 120 8.93 2.58 8.66
C LYS A 120 7.94 1.51 8.17
N ALA A 121 8.07 0.28 8.67
CA ALA A 121 7.13 -0.81 8.40
C ALA A 121 6.42 -1.21 9.70
N TYR A 122 5.11 -1.39 9.62
CA TYR A 122 4.27 -1.82 10.73
C TYR A 122 3.44 -3.03 10.30
N SER A 123 3.43 -4.08 11.14
CA SER A 123 2.61 -5.26 10.94
C SER A 123 1.38 -5.23 11.85
N THR A 124 0.24 -5.67 11.34
CA THR A 124 -0.96 -5.81 12.17
C THR A 124 -0.83 -6.90 13.23
N SER A 125 0.00 -7.93 13.02
CA SER A 125 0.23 -8.97 14.04
C SER A 125 0.94 -8.43 15.27
N ASP A 126 1.85 -7.46 15.10
CA ASP A 126 2.63 -6.90 16.20
C ASP A 126 2.00 -5.63 16.79
N SER A 127 1.14 -5.00 16.02
CA SER A 127 0.57 -3.69 16.34
C SER A 127 -0.91 -3.73 16.68
N GLY A 128 -1.61 -4.84 16.40
CA GLY A 128 -3.07 -4.86 16.42
C GLY A 128 -3.66 -3.93 15.37
N GLY A 129 -4.66 -3.16 15.71
CA GLY A 129 -5.17 -2.10 14.87
C GLY A 129 -4.12 -1.02 14.61
N ILE A 130 -3.99 -0.58 13.37
CA ILE A 130 -3.10 0.51 12.96
C ILE A 130 -3.96 1.62 12.40
N ALA A 131 -3.86 2.82 12.98
CA ALA A 131 -4.52 4.00 12.45
C ALA A 131 -3.50 4.98 11.89
N LEU A 132 -3.79 5.50 10.69
CA LEU A 132 -3.02 6.53 10.02
C LEU A 132 -3.79 7.85 10.10
N THR A 133 -3.21 8.87 10.73
CA THR A 133 -3.77 10.21 10.82
C THR A 133 -2.99 11.14 9.92
N LEU A 134 -3.67 11.73 8.94
CA LEU A 134 -3.07 12.69 8.03
C LEU A 134 -3.23 14.10 8.59
N THR A 135 -2.10 14.72 8.94
CA THR A 135 -2.05 16.11 9.38
C THR A 135 -1.39 17.00 8.33
N HIS A 136 -1.44 18.32 8.50
CA HIS A 136 -0.68 19.23 7.65
C HIS A 136 0.84 19.01 7.79
N ASP A 137 1.29 18.64 8.99
CA ASP A 137 2.71 18.50 9.31
C ASP A 137 3.28 17.12 8.92
N GLY A 138 2.39 16.11 8.75
CA GLY A 138 2.87 14.78 8.38
C GLY A 138 1.83 13.68 8.48
N LEU A 139 2.34 12.46 8.51
CA LEU A 139 1.61 11.24 8.74
C LEU A 139 1.96 10.71 10.13
N GLU A 140 0.95 10.60 10.99
CA GLU A 140 1.06 9.99 12.31
C GLU A 140 0.54 8.55 12.26
N VAL A 141 1.28 7.63 12.89
CA VAL A 141 0.91 6.22 13.01
C VAL A 141 0.64 5.91 14.48
N SER A 142 -0.58 5.49 14.77
CA SER A 142 -0.92 4.95 16.10
C SER A 142 -1.24 3.46 16.00
N ARG A 143 -0.91 2.73 17.05
CA ARG A 143 -1.07 1.27 17.15
C ARG A 143 -1.88 0.93 18.38
N GLU A 144 -2.76 -0.05 18.25
CA GLU A 144 -3.55 -0.57 19.38
C GLU A 144 -2.65 -1.24 20.43
N ILE A 145 -1.68 -2.02 19.98
CA ILE A 145 -0.65 -2.65 20.81
C ILE A 145 0.61 -1.80 20.70
N GLN A 146 0.98 -1.12 21.75
CA GLN A 146 2.29 -0.51 21.89
C GLN A 146 3.21 -1.58 22.46
N LEU A 147 4.12 -2.11 21.65
CA LEU A 147 5.22 -2.91 22.16
C LEU A 147 5.94 -2.06 23.22
N ARG A 148 5.93 -2.52 24.47
CA ARG A 148 6.75 -1.88 25.50
C ARG A 148 8.20 -2.00 24.99
N GLU A 149 8.82 -0.87 24.71
CA GLU A 149 10.26 -0.84 24.53
C GLU A 149 10.86 -1.40 25.83
N THR A 150 11.38 -2.61 25.78
CA THR A 150 12.19 -3.16 26.87
C THR A 150 13.44 -2.30 26.91
N ALA A 151 13.51 -1.48 27.95
CA ALA A 151 14.68 -0.66 28.29
C ALA A 151 15.90 -1.53 28.53
#